data_b0f42e9159a4895097ef35cb0fc89480
#
_entry.id   b0f42e9159a4895097ef35cb0fc89480
#
_cell.length_a   1.000
_cell.length_b   1.000
_cell.length_c   1.000
_cell.angle_alpha   90.00
_cell.angle_beta   90.00
_cell.angle_gamma   90.00
#
_symmetry.space_group_name_H-M   'P 1'
#
loop_
_entity.id
_entity.type
_entity.pdbx_description
1 polymer ?
#
loop_
_entity_poly.entity_id
_entity_poly.type
_entity_poly.pdbx_seq_one_letter_code
_entity_poly.pdbx_strand_id
1 'polypeptide(L)'
;LPLPGEMATISCPHSYPLFYEPLGWAEGEKFLEIGLGSGYGAALAREIVGQTGLVVSMDIDPVTFVFARRNLERAGYRDIILVQGDGGLGHHELAPYDRICLTAACTQIPSPLLEQLKSGGRLIAPVVEHGCQNLTLVAKRADGISTEVLCEVLYVSLRGKYGIKNE
;
A
#
# COMPACT_ATOMS: atom_id res chain seq x y z
N LEU A 1 -10.14 10.55 -10.51
CA LEU A 1 -11.58 10.65 -10.29
C LEU A 1 -11.90 10.32 -8.83
N PRO A 2 -12.83 11.06 -8.17
CA PRO A 2 -13.22 10.75 -6.80
C PRO A 2 -13.87 9.36 -6.73
N LEU A 3 -13.59 8.65 -5.65
CA LEU A 3 -14.26 7.39 -5.30
C LEU A 3 -15.37 7.66 -4.28
N PRO A 4 -16.33 6.74 -4.09
CA PRO A 4 -17.21 6.77 -2.94
C PRO A 4 -16.40 6.71 -1.65
N GLY A 5 -16.70 7.60 -0.70
CA GLY A 5 -15.98 7.74 0.55
C GLY A 5 -15.35 9.12 0.72
N GLU A 6 -14.76 9.35 1.89
CA GLU A 6 -14.11 10.62 2.20
C GLU A 6 -12.68 10.65 1.66
N MET A 7 -12.40 11.64 0.80
CA MET A 7 -11.05 11.92 0.29
C MET A 7 -10.39 10.80 -0.54
N ALA A 8 -11.15 9.80 -0.99
CA ALA A 8 -10.61 8.73 -1.82
C ALA A 8 -10.64 9.10 -3.30
N THR A 9 -9.56 8.80 -4.02
CA THR A 9 -9.46 8.98 -5.47
C THR A 9 -8.92 7.73 -6.13
N ILE A 10 -9.38 7.44 -7.37
CA ILE A 10 -8.74 6.40 -8.17
C ILE A 10 -7.43 6.94 -8.74
N SER A 11 -6.34 6.22 -8.51
CA SER A 11 -5.06 6.51 -9.14
C SER A 11 -5.12 6.26 -10.64
N CYS A 12 -4.35 7.01 -11.42
CA CYS A 12 -4.21 6.73 -12.85
C CYS A 12 -3.60 5.34 -13.06
N PRO A 13 -4.05 4.54 -14.03
CA PRO A 13 -3.48 3.21 -14.27
C PRO A 13 -1.95 3.21 -14.46
N HIS A 14 -1.39 4.25 -15.09
CA HIS A 14 0.05 4.37 -15.30
C HIS A 14 0.86 4.70 -14.04
N SER A 15 0.22 5.09 -12.93
CA SER A 15 0.94 5.28 -11.66
C SER A 15 1.25 3.96 -10.95
N TYR A 16 0.55 2.88 -11.24
CA TYR A 16 0.85 1.59 -10.62
C TYR A 16 2.25 1.05 -10.98
N PRO A 17 2.73 1.10 -12.24
CA PRO A 17 4.12 0.75 -12.55
C PRO A 17 5.15 1.54 -11.73
N LEU A 18 4.93 2.84 -11.48
CA LEU A 18 5.84 3.66 -10.66
C LEU A 18 6.00 3.10 -9.24
N PHE A 19 4.94 2.53 -8.66
CA PHE A 19 4.97 1.91 -7.33
C PHE A 19 5.44 0.46 -7.39
N TYR A 20 5.03 -0.28 -8.39
CA TYR A 20 5.14 -1.73 -8.39
C TYR A 20 6.46 -2.24 -8.97
N GLU A 21 7.00 -1.62 -10.03
CA GLU A 21 8.30 -2.02 -10.61
C GLU A 21 9.45 -1.93 -9.59
N PRO A 22 9.61 -0.83 -8.80
CA PRO A 22 10.70 -0.73 -7.85
C PRO A 22 10.62 -1.75 -6.70
N LEU A 23 9.43 -2.29 -6.41
CA LEU A 23 9.28 -3.33 -5.40
C LEU A 23 10.00 -4.63 -5.80
N GLY A 24 10.18 -4.89 -7.09
CA GLY A 24 10.93 -6.06 -7.57
C GLY A 24 10.31 -7.37 -7.09
N TRP A 25 9.05 -7.59 -7.44
CA TRP A 25 8.23 -8.71 -7.01
C TRP A 25 8.69 -10.05 -7.55
N ALA A 26 8.29 -11.11 -6.84
CA ALA A 26 8.35 -12.48 -7.34
C ALA A 26 7.02 -13.20 -7.11
N GLU A 27 6.75 -14.22 -7.91
CA GLU A 27 5.61 -15.12 -7.68
C GLU A 27 5.75 -15.80 -6.31
N GLY A 28 4.63 -15.99 -5.62
CA GLY A 28 4.58 -16.60 -4.29
C GLY A 28 4.84 -15.64 -3.13
N GLU A 29 5.17 -14.36 -3.39
CA GLU A 29 5.43 -13.38 -2.34
C GLU A 29 4.17 -12.94 -1.60
N LYS A 30 4.39 -12.44 -0.39
CA LYS A 30 3.37 -11.88 0.48
C LYS A 30 3.38 -10.36 0.40
N PHE A 31 2.27 -9.78 -0.01
CA PHE A 31 2.10 -8.35 -0.25
C PHE A 31 1.06 -7.72 0.68
N LEU A 32 1.38 -6.53 1.20
CA LEU A 32 0.46 -5.68 1.94
C LEU A 32 0.28 -4.34 1.21
N GLU A 33 -0.97 -3.99 0.91
CA GLU A 33 -1.36 -2.68 0.40
C GLU A 33 -2.08 -1.87 1.47
N ILE A 34 -1.67 -0.61 1.64
CA ILE A 34 -2.33 0.37 2.49
C ILE A 34 -2.98 1.42 1.60
N GLY A 35 -4.31 1.46 1.60
CA GLY A 35 -5.13 2.26 0.71
C GLY A 35 -5.71 1.41 -0.42
N LEU A 36 -6.73 0.61 -0.12
CA LEU A 36 -7.41 -0.28 -1.06
C LEU A 36 -8.06 0.47 -2.24
N GLY A 37 -8.59 1.67 -1.98
CA GLY A 37 -9.18 2.54 -3.00
C GLY A 37 -10.29 1.87 -3.79
N SER A 38 -10.08 1.68 -5.10
CA SER A 38 -11.04 0.97 -5.98
C SER A 38 -10.90 -0.56 -5.95
N GLY A 39 -9.83 -1.08 -5.35
CA GLY A 39 -9.42 -2.48 -5.41
C GLY A 39 -8.53 -2.83 -6.60
N TYR A 40 -8.26 -1.87 -7.49
CA TYR A 40 -7.48 -2.13 -8.70
C TYR A 40 -6.02 -2.53 -8.38
N GLY A 41 -5.37 -1.85 -7.42
CA GLY A 41 -4.02 -2.19 -6.97
C GLY A 41 -3.94 -3.61 -6.41
N ALA A 42 -4.87 -3.96 -5.54
CA ALA A 42 -4.95 -5.31 -4.97
C ALA A 42 -5.14 -6.40 -6.04
N ALA A 43 -5.97 -6.13 -7.07
CA ALA A 43 -6.15 -7.04 -8.21
C ALA A 43 -4.85 -7.20 -9.02
N LEU A 44 -4.15 -6.09 -9.34
CA LEU A 44 -2.84 -6.17 -10.01
C LEU A 44 -1.81 -6.95 -9.17
N ALA A 45 -1.76 -6.68 -7.87
CA ALA A 45 -0.87 -7.40 -6.96
C ALA A 45 -1.15 -8.91 -6.99
N ARG A 46 -2.44 -9.30 -7.01
CA ARG A 46 -2.85 -10.72 -7.11
C ARG A 46 -2.32 -11.38 -8.37
N GLU A 47 -2.41 -10.70 -9.52
CA GLU A 47 -1.88 -11.22 -10.78
C GLU A 47 -0.35 -11.38 -10.74
N ILE A 48 0.37 -10.45 -10.09
CA ILE A 48 1.83 -10.47 -10.00
C ILE A 48 2.33 -11.59 -9.09
N VAL A 49 1.77 -11.71 -7.88
CA VAL A 49 2.25 -12.73 -6.91
C VAL A 49 1.73 -14.13 -7.23
N GLY A 50 0.79 -14.27 -8.16
CA GLY A 50 0.25 -15.55 -8.61
C GLY A 50 -0.52 -16.30 -7.51
N GLN A 51 -1.00 -17.50 -7.78
CA GLN A 51 -1.88 -18.24 -6.86
C GLN A 51 -1.20 -18.70 -5.56
N THR A 52 0.11 -18.81 -5.55
CA THR A 52 0.91 -19.25 -4.39
C THR A 52 1.26 -18.09 -3.47
N GLY A 53 1.13 -16.85 -3.92
CA GLY A 53 1.36 -15.66 -3.12
C GLY A 53 0.15 -15.27 -2.27
N LEU A 54 0.32 -14.24 -1.45
CA LEU A 54 -0.73 -13.71 -0.60
C LEU A 54 -0.85 -12.19 -0.80
N VAL A 55 -2.07 -11.70 -1.01
CA VAL A 55 -2.38 -10.27 -1.07
C VAL A 55 -3.28 -9.92 0.10
N VAL A 56 -2.83 -8.95 0.88
CA VAL A 56 -3.62 -8.28 1.94
C VAL A 56 -3.77 -6.82 1.55
N SER A 57 -4.98 -6.28 1.55
CA SER A 57 -5.21 -4.87 1.26
C SER A 57 -6.13 -4.25 2.31
N MET A 58 -5.75 -3.05 2.78
CA MET A 58 -6.40 -2.36 3.89
C MET A 58 -6.96 -1.01 3.46
N ASP A 59 -8.10 -0.64 4.03
CA ASP A 59 -8.62 0.72 3.96
C ASP A 59 -9.27 1.13 5.29
N ILE A 60 -9.07 2.38 5.68
CA ILE A 60 -9.64 2.94 6.89
C ILE A 60 -11.09 3.40 6.67
N ASP A 61 -11.44 3.79 5.44
CA ASP A 61 -12.75 4.32 5.09
C ASP A 61 -13.74 3.18 4.80
N PRO A 62 -14.84 3.06 5.57
CA PRO A 62 -15.78 1.96 5.40
C PRO A 62 -16.53 2.00 4.06
N VAL A 63 -16.76 3.18 3.50
CA VAL A 63 -17.47 3.33 2.23
C VAL A 63 -16.59 2.91 1.06
N THR A 64 -15.34 3.39 1.05
CA THR A 64 -14.31 2.97 0.08
C THR A 64 -14.07 1.47 0.17
N PHE A 65 -13.95 0.93 1.38
CA PHE A 65 -13.76 -0.50 1.61
C PHE A 65 -14.88 -1.36 1.01
N VAL A 66 -16.15 -1.00 1.26
CA VAL A 66 -17.29 -1.73 0.69
C VAL A 66 -17.34 -1.62 -0.84
N PHE A 67 -17.00 -0.45 -1.38
CA PHE A 67 -16.94 -0.22 -2.82
C PHE A 67 -15.88 -1.11 -3.48
N ALA A 68 -14.65 -1.11 -2.96
CA ALA A 68 -13.56 -1.95 -3.47
C ALA A 68 -13.87 -3.45 -3.40
N ARG A 69 -14.42 -3.90 -2.27
CA ARG A 69 -14.82 -5.30 -2.10
C ARG A 69 -15.78 -5.75 -3.19
N ARG A 70 -16.82 -4.94 -3.47
CA ARG A 70 -17.78 -5.24 -4.54
C ARG A 70 -17.13 -5.29 -5.92
N ASN A 71 -16.17 -4.40 -6.20
CA ASN A 71 -15.44 -4.40 -7.47
C ASN A 71 -14.62 -5.68 -7.63
N LEU A 72 -13.87 -6.07 -6.60
CA LEU A 72 -13.07 -7.29 -6.60
C LEU A 72 -13.92 -8.54 -6.74
N GLU A 73 -15.03 -8.65 -6.01
CA GLU A 73 -15.98 -9.77 -6.13
C GLU A 73 -16.55 -9.88 -7.56
N ARG A 74 -16.93 -8.74 -8.18
CA ARG A 74 -17.45 -8.70 -9.57
C ARG A 74 -16.40 -9.07 -10.60
N ALA A 75 -15.12 -8.73 -10.33
CA ALA A 75 -13.99 -9.07 -11.17
C ALA A 75 -13.46 -10.49 -10.94
N GLY A 76 -14.03 -11.24 -9.96
CA GLY A 76 -13.66 -12.62 -9.68
C GLY A 76 -12.54 -12.82 -8.67
N TYR A 77 -11.98 -11.75 -8.11
CA TYR A 77 -10.93 -11.81 -7.08
C TYR A 77 -11.55 -12.06 -5.70
N ARG A 78 -11.53 -13.32 -5.25
CA ARG A 78 -12.12 -13.75 -3.97
C ARG A 78 -11.09 -14.21 -2.95
N ASP A 79 -9.85 -14.29 -3.34
CA ASP A 79 -8.71 -14.79 -2.56
C ASP A 79 -7.77 -13.67 -2.07
N ILE A 80 -8.19 -12.40 -2.23
CA ILE A 80 -7.53 -11.25 -1.64
C ILE A 80 -8.10 -11.01 -0.24
N ILE A 81 -7.23 -10.91 0.76
CA ILE A 81 -7.64 -10.61 2.14
C ILE A 81 -7.86 -9.11 2.28
N LEU A 82 -9.10 -8.73 2.54
CA LEU A 82 -9.48 -7.34 2.74
C LEU A 82 -9.66 -7.06 4.23
N VAL A 83 -9.01 -6.00 4.71
CA VAL A 83 -9.05 -5.60 6.12
C VAL A 83 -9.50 -4.15 6.23
N GLN A 84 -10.61 -3.91 6.94
CA GLN A 84 -11.04 -2.56 7.27
C GLN A 84 -10.35 -2.11 8.56
N GLY A 85 -9.54 -1.05 8.49
CA GLY A 85 -8.82 -0.55 9.66
C GLY A 85 -7.72 0.44 9.35
N ASP A 86 -7.03 0.87 10.39
CA ASP A 86 -5.90 1.80 10.29
C ASP A 86 -4.69 1.11 9.65
N GLY A 87 -4.46 1.41 8.38
CA GLY A 87 -3.35 0.84 7.62
C GLY A 87 -1.97 1.23 8.13
N GLY A 88 -1.83 2.35 8.85
CA GLY A 88 -0.56 2.74 9.47
C GLY A 88 -0.10 1.76 10.57
N LEU A 89 -1.00 0.94 11.09
CA LEU A 89 -0.69 -0.15 12.03
C LEU A 89 -0.29 -1.45 11.32
N GLY A 90 -0.54 -1.55 10.02
CA GLY A 90 -0.37 -2.78 9.27
C GLY A 90 -1.37 -3.86 9.67
N HIS A 91 -1.06 -5.11 9.31
CA HIS A 91 -1.84 -6.28 9.71
C HIS A 91 -0.89 -7.37 10.23
N HIS A 92 -0.65 -7.30 11.52
CA HIS A 92 0.37 -8.09 12.22
C HIS A 92 0.15 -9.60 12.14
N GLU A 93 -1.11 -10.04 12.11
CA GLU A 93 -1.47 -11.47 12.12
C GLU A 93 -0.92 -12.25 10.91
N LEU A 94 -0.73 -11.55 9.80
CA LEU A 94 -0.22 -12.13 8.55
C LEU A 94 1.22 -11.72 8.24
N ALA A 95 1.88 -10.95 9.11
CA ALA A 95 3.28 -10.58 8.95
C ALA A 95 4.22 -11.81 9.08
N PRO A 96 5.48 -11.77 8.57
CA PRO A 96 6.06 -10.66 7.82
C PRO A 96 5.66 -10.65 6.33
N TYR A 97 5.77 -9.47 5.72
CA TYR A 97 5.49 -9.23 4.30
C TYR A 97 6.77 -9.09 3.49
N ASP A 98 6.79 -9.64 2.29
CA ASP A 98 7.90 -9.48 1.34
C ASP A 98 7.85 -8.08 0.69
N ARG A 99 6.65 -7.58 0.41
CA ARG A 99 6.41 -6.26 -0.22
C ARG A 99 5.29 -5.51 0.49
N ILE A 100 5.50 -4.22 0.71
CA ILE A 100 4.49 -3.31 1.26
C ILE A 100 4.37 -2.08 0.36
N CYS A 101 3.15 -1.67 0.05
CA CYS A 101 2.84 -0.47 -0.72
C CYS A 101 1.88 0.43 0.04
N LEU A 102 2.24 1.70 0.26
CA LEU A 102 1.33 2.72 0.72
C LEU A 102 0.88 3.58 -0.47
N THR A 103 -0.41 3.68 -0.68
CA THR A 103 -1.02 4.56 -1.69
C THR A 103 -1.57 5.85 -1.09
N ALA A 104 -1.12 6.19 0.11
CA ALA A 104 -1.43 7.42 0.83
C ALA A 104 -0.16 8.02 1.43
N ALA A 105 -0.04 9.35 1.36
CA ALA A 105 1.15 10.08 1.78
C ALA A 105 1.27 10.16 3.31
N CYS A 106 2.47 9.94 3.83
CA CYS A 106 2.81 10.05 5.24
C CYS A 106 3.97 11.03 5.45
N THR A 107 4.07 11.61 6.63
CA THR A 107 5.24 12.45 6.98
C THR A 107 6.46 11.62 7.35
N GLN A 108 6.22 10.38 7.78
CA GLN A 108 7.22 9.39 8.11
C GLN A 108 6.62 8.01 7.90
N ILE A 109 7.41 7.08 7.38
CA ILE A 109 6.95 5.69 7.21
C ILE A 109 6.61 5.12 8.59
N PRO A 110 5.38 4.61 8.80
CA PRO A 110 4.97 4.06 10.08
C PRO A 110 5.87 2.92 10.55
N SER A 111 6.38 3.00 11.78
CA SER A 111 7.27 1.98 12.33
C SER A 111 6.66 0.56 12.34
N PRO A 112 5.34 0.36 12.58
CA PRO A 112 4.77 -0.98 12.50
C PRO A 112 4.90 -1.62 11.12
N LEU A 113 4.91 -0.83 10.04
CA LEU A 113 5.08 -1.36 8.69
C LEU A 113 6.54 -1.81 8.44
N LEU A 114 7.52 -1.07 8.98
CA LEU A 114 8.92 -1.46 8.93
C LEU A 114 9.21 -2.72 9.76
N GLU A 115 8.54 -2.87 10.89
CA GLU A 115 8.62 -4.07 11.74
C GLU A 115 8.05 -5.30 11.03
N GLN A 116 6.90 -5.13 10.35
CA GLN A 116 6.21 -6.19 9.60
C GLN A 116 6.85 -6.49 8.23
N LEU A 117 7.79 -5.66 7.78
CA LEU A 117 8.55 -5.90 6.56
C LEU A 117 9.62 -6.97 6.83
N LYS A 118 9.67 -7.99 5.98
CA LYS A 118 10.65 -9.07 6.03
C LYS A 118 12.07 -8.56 5.78
N SER A 119 13.09 -9.21 6.34
CA SER A 119 14.47 -9.00 5.90
C SER A 119 14.61 -9.39 4.44
N GLY A 120 15.20 -8.52 3.61
CA GLY A 120 15.19 -8.63 2.14
C GLY A 120 13.93 -8.04 1.48
N GLY A 121 12.95 -7.61 2.27
CA GLY A 121 11.72 -7.01 1.78
C GLY A 121 11.88 -5.56 1.35
N ARG A 122 10.90 -5.07 0.57
CA ARG A 122 10.83 -3.68 0.11
C ARG A 122 9.48 -3.07 0.44
N LEU A 123 9.52 -1.78 0.78
CA LEU A 123 8.33 -0.96 1.01
C LEU A 123 8.42 0.29 0.15
N ILE A 124 7.30 0.73 -0.41
CA ILE A 124 7.22 1.97 -1.17
C ILE A 124 6.08 2.84 -0.63
N ALA A 125 6.35 4.13 -0.50
CA ALA A 125 5.39 5.09 0.04
C ALA A 125 5.64 6.51 -0.48
N PRO A 126 4.60 7.33 -0.67
CA PRO A 126 4.75 8.77 -0.76
C PRO A 126 5.10 9.34 0.61
N VAL A 127 6.25 9.99 0.72
CA VAL A 127 6.71 10.65 1.96
C VAL A 127 6.73 12.16 1.77
N VAL A 128 6.13 12.91 2.69
CA VAL A 128 6.08 14.38 2.65
C VAL A 128 7.36 14.94 3.24
N GLU A 129 8.13 15.64 2.42
CA GLU A 129 9.34 16.36 2.83
C GLU A 129 9.35 17.75 2.19
N HIS A 130 9.58 18.79 3.00
CA HIS A 130 9.67 20.19 2.53
C HIS A 130 8.48 20.67 1.67
N GLY A 131 7.27 20.14 1.95
CA GLY A 131 6.04 20.52 1.24
C GLY A 131 5.79 19.74 -0.07
N CYS A 132 6.70 18.85 -0.48
CA CYS A 132 6.53 17.95 -1.61
C CYS A 132 6.28 16.52 -1.13
N GLN A 133 5.65 15.69 -1.96
CA GLN A 133 5.53 14.26 -1.71
C GLN A 133 6.52 13.51 -2.58
N ASN A 134 7.47 12.84 -1.97
CA ASN A 134 8.49 12.03 -2.64
C ASN A 134 8.11 10.55 -2.57
N LEU A 135 7.99 9.89 -3.72
CA LEU A 135 7.87 8.45 -3.76
C LEU A 135 9.17 7.82 -3.29
N THR A 136 9.14 7.21 -2.13
CA THR A 136 10.31 6.70 -1.43
C THR A 136 10.27 5.18 -1.39
N LEU A 137 11.31 4.55 -1.91
CA LEU A 137 11.56 3.12 -1.80
C LEU A 137 12.41 2.84 -0.57
N VAL A 138 11.97 1.91 0.24
CA VAL A 138 12.67 1.39 1.41
C VAL A 138 13.06 -0.05 1.16
N ALA A 139 14.31 -0.40 1.39
CA ALA A 139 14.78 -1.78 1.38
C ALA A 139 15.31 -2.15 2.76
N LYS A 140 14.74 -3.20 3.37
CA LYS A 140 15.17 -3.74 4.67
C LYS A 140 16.16 -4.86 4.44
N ARG A 141 17.37 -4.69 4.92
CA ARG A 141 18.46 -5.67 4.81
C ARG A 141 18.87 -6.17 6.20
N ALA A 142 19.71 -7.20 6.26
CA ALA A 142 20.21 -7.72 7.52
C ALA A 142 21.06 -6.69 8.29
N ASP A 143 21.73 -5.78 7.58
CA ASP A 143 22.61 -4.74 8.10
C ASP A 143 21.88 -3.37 8.33
N GLY A 144 20.59 -3.28 8.00
CA GLY A 144 19.80 -2.06 8.21
C GLY A 144 18.76 -1.76 7.14
N ILE A 145 18.34 -0.51 7.13
CA ILE A 145 17.33 0.01 6.20
C ILE A 145 18.01 1.05 5.30
N SER A 146 17.81 0.90 3.99
CA SER A 146 18.18 1.92 3.00
C SER A 146 16.93 2.54 2.39
N THR A 147 17.00 3.83 2.04
CA THR A 147 15.94 4.59 1.41
C THR A 147 16.44 5.23 0.12
N GLU A 148 15.57 5.28 -0.89
CA GLU A 148 15.83 5.91 -2.18
C GLU A 148 14.59 6.70 -2.60
N VAL A 149 14.78 7.96 -2.97
CA VAL A 149 13.74 8.82 -3.55
C VAL A 149 13.71 8.60 -5.06
N LEU A 150 12.56 8.21 -5.59
CA LEU A 150 12.39 7.87 -7.00
C LEU A 150 11.89 9.05 -7.84
N CYS A 151 10.81 9.70 -7.41
CA CYS A 151 10.20 10.85 -8.10
C CYS A 151 9.24 11.59 -7.18
N GLU A 152 8.80 12.77 -7.58
CA GLU A 152 7.70 13.48 -6.95
C GLU A 152 6.35 12.89 -7.37
N VAL A 153 5.41 12.84 -6.44
CA VAL A 153 4.04 12.32 -6.63
C VAL A 153 3.04 13.18 -5.86
N LEU A 154 1.75 12.97 -6.11
CA LEU A 154 0.68 13.61 -5.35
C LEU A 154 -0.40 12.58 -5.02
N TYR A 155 -0.51 12.24 -3.75
CA TYR A 155 -1.48 11.29 -3.20
C TYR A 155 -2.27 11.89 -2.05
N VAL A 156 -3.39 11.27 -1.73
CA VAL A 156 -4.18 11.61 -0.53
C VAL A 156 -3.35 11.35 0.72
N SER A 157 -3.62 12.09 1.79
CA SER A 157 -2.93 11.91 3.07
C SER A 157 -3.31 10.59 3.74
N LEU A 158 -2.33 9.90 4.30
CA LEU A 158 -2.56 8.77 5.19
C LEU A 158 -3.40 9.25 6.39
N ARG A 159 -4.39 8.45 6.77
CA ARG A 159 -5.26 8.67 7.93
C ARG A 159 -4.93 7.68 9.04
N GLY A 160 -5.45 7.92 10.24
CA GLY A 160 -5.23 7.07 11.41
C GLY A 160 -4.10 7.56 12.30
N LYS A 161 -3.56 6.67 13.11
CA LYS A 161 -2.57 6.98 14.17
C LYS A 161 -1.29 7.63 13.62
N TYR A 162 -0.86 7.20 12.44
CA TYR A 162 0.33 7.69 11.73
C TYR A 162 -0.03 8.64 10.57
N GLY A 163 -1.29 9.06 10.52
CA GLY A 163 -1.79 9.97 9.50
C GLY A 163 -1.27 11.38 9.65
N ILE A 164 -1.33 12.13 8.55
CA ILE A 164 -1.01 13.56 8.54
C ILE A 164 -2.14 14.29 9.28
N LYS A 165 -1.80 14.95 10.38
CA LYS A 165 -2.75 15.81 11.09
C LYS A 165 -2.90 17.09 10.27
N ASN A 166 -4.10 17.33 9.75
CA ASN A 166 -4.44 18.64 9.22
C ASN A 166 -4.50 19.60 10.41
N GLU A 167 -3.63 20.61 10.43
CA GLU A 167 -3.73 21.74 11.33
C GLU A 167 -4.92 22.63 10.99
#